data_76baa6676c58f1615b7fcd8c014f848d
#
_entry.id   76baa6676c58f1615b7fcd8c014f848d
#
_cell.length_a   1.000
_cell.length_b   1.000
_cell.length_c   1.000
_cell.angle_alpha   90.00
_cell.angle_beta   90.00
_cell.angle_gamma   90.00
#
_symmetry.space_group_name_H-M   'P 1'
#
loop_
_entity.id
_entity.type
_entity.pdbx_description
1 polymer ?
#
loop_
_entity_poly.entity_id
_entity_poly.type
_entity_poly.pdbx_seq_one_letter_code
_entity_poly.pdbx_strand_id
1 'polypeptide(L)'
;MSSKLNKKDLKQIFIRYLALNAMNDYPGQMHNGYTFSLMPAIDKIYDKKEDRIEAKKRHMEYFNITPNIAGFALGISAAMEEENEKNPDFDATSINAVKTGLMGPLSAIGDTLFPSTLRILATSLVIGMAAAGNVFAPVLFLLMYNIPNVLARWYSLKYGYSMGTEFLLKSEKSGIMDKVSYACSVVVLMAIGAMIVATVNVSTPITIGDVKNGGMVLQTTLDSIMPKILSLGLVGTIYWLLGKGVKVVPLLIGTMVVGVVLFALGIIA
;
A
#
# COMPACT_ATOMS: atom_id res chain seq x y z
N MET A 1 20.10 7.31 -24.05
CA MET A 1 21.15 7.23 -23.00
C MET A 1 21.21 5.81 -22.46
N SER A 2 22.40 5.21 -22.32
CA SER A 2 22.49 3.83 -21.79
C SER A 2 22.25 3.85 -20.29
N SER A 3 21.36 3.01 -19.81
CA SER A 3 21.14 2.77 -18.37
C SER A 3 22.42 2.24 -17.73
N LYS A 4 22.81 2.75 -16.55
CA LYS A 4 23.94 2.21 -15.77
C LYS A 4 23.62 0.85 -15.17
N LEU A 5 22.34 0.62 -14.81
CA LEU A 5 21.88 -0.64 -14.23
C LEU A 5 21.47 -1.64 -15.32
N ASN A 6 21.94 -2.86 -15.18
CA ASN A 6 21.62 -3.96 -16.08
C ASN A 6 20.77 -5.03 -15.38
N LYS A 7 20.38 -6.08 -16.12
CA LYS A 7 19.55 -7.18 -15.56
C LYS A 7 20.19 -7.90 -14.36
N LYS A 8 21.53 -7.95 -14.27
CA LYS A 8 22.22 -8.55 -13.11
C LYS A 8 22.05 -7.68 -11.86
N ASP A 9 22.09 -6.38 -12.04
CA ASP A 9 21.94 -5.42 -10.94
C ASP A 9 20.49 -5.47 -10.38
N LEU A 10 19.49 -5.48 -11.28
CA LEU A 10 18.09 -5.65 -10.87
C LEU A 10 17.87 -7.01 -10.15
N LYS A 11 18.56 -8.07 -10.57
CA LYS A 11 18.50 -9.36 -9.87
C LYS A 11 19.13 -9.27 -8.47
N GLN A 12 20.20 -8.51 -8.29
CA GLN A 12 20.81 -8.30 -6.96
C GLN A 12 19.85 -7.50 -6.04
N ILE A 13 19.23 -6.44 -6.57
CA ILE A 13 18.18 -5.71 -5.84
C ILE A 13 17.07 -6.68 -5.45
N PHE A 14 16.58 -7.49 -6.37
CA PHE A 14 15.50 -8.43 -6.13
C PHE A 14 15.83 -9.45 -5.03
N ILE A 15 17.01 -10.04 -5.05
CA ILE A 15 17.44 -11.01 -4.02
C ILE A 15 17.44 -10.35 -2.63
N ARG A 16 17.97 -9.14 -2.52
CA ARG A 16 17.95 -8.40 -1.25
C ARG A 16 16.55 -7.95 -0.84
N TYR A 17 15.72 -7.60 -1.81
CA TYR A 17 14.32 -7.24 -1.60
C TYR A 17 13.47 -8.38 -1.00
N LEU A 18 13.84 -9.64 -1.23
CA LEU A 18 13.15 -10.75 -0.55
C LEU A 18 13.25 -10.64 0.98
N ALA A 19 14.30 -10.01 1.50
CA ALA A 19 14.51 -9.75 2.92
C ALA A 19 13.94 -8.42 3.42
N LEU A 20 13.12 -7.70 2.64
CA LEU A 20 12.58 -6.38 2.98
C LEU A 20 12.00 -6.33 4.41
N ASN A 21 11.20 -7.33 4.78
CA ASN A 21 10.54 -7.42 6.09
C ASN A 21 11.42 -7.96 7.22
N ALA A 22 12.62 -8.44 6.93
CA ALA A 22 13.50 -9.00 7.97
C ALA A 22 14.14 -7.92 8.86
N MET A 23 14.05 -6.65 8.45
CA MET A 23 14.72 -5.52 9.10
C MET A 23 13.73 -4.40 9.46
N ASN A 24 12.59 -4.75 10.03
CA ASN A 24 11.61 -3.77 10.49
C ASN A 24 11.99 -3.20 11.85
N ASP A 25 11.79 -1.88 11.99
CA ASP A 25 11.86 -1.20 13.28
C ASP A 25 10.60 -0.33 13.50
N TYR A 26 10.41 0.15 14.72
CA TYR A 26 9.21 0.91 15.06
C TYR A 26 9.17 2.31 14.37
N PRO A 27 10.26 3.11 14.37
CA PRO A 27 10.19 4.47 13.82
C PRO A 27 10.19 4.52 12.29
N GLY A 28 10.92 3.65 11.62
CA GLY A 28 11.10 3.70 10.17
C GLY A 28 10.42 2.59 9.39
N GLN A 29 9.81 1.62 10.09
CA GLN A 29 9.16 0.44 9.52
C GLN A 29 10.13 -0.37 8.62
N MET A 30 9.90 -0.44 7.32
CA MET A 30 10.69 -1.23 6.37
C MET A 30 11.90 -0.48 5.79
N HIS A 31 12.22 0.72 6.26
CA HIS A 31 13.26 1.58 5.68
C HIS A 31 14.64 0.90 5.59
N ASN A 32 15.02 0.13 6.61
CA ASN A 32 16.28 -0.62 6.63
C ASN A 32 16.35 -1.64 5.50
N GLY A 33 15.29 -2.45 5.35
CA GLY A 33 15.18 -3.44 4.28
C GLY A 33 15.09 -2.80 2.90
N TYR A 34 14.44 -1.63 2.79
CA TYR A 34 14.37 -0.86 1.56
C TYR A 34 15.76 -0.37 1.12
N THR A 35 16.48 0.30 2.03
CA THR A 35 17.84 0.78 1.77
C THR A 35 18.79 -0.37 1.47
N PHE A 36 18.73 -1.47 2.23
CA PHE A 36 19.51 -2.68 1.98
C PHE A 36 19.27 -3.23 0.57
N SER A 37 18.03 -3.21 0.11
CA SER A 37 17.66 -3.68 -1.23
C SER A 37 18.25 -2.79 -2.33
N LEU A 38 18.30 -1.47 -2.13
CA LEU A 38 18.85 -0.50 -3.09
C LEU A 38 20.38 -0.40 -3.08
N MET A 39 21.06 -0.86 -2.03
CA MET A 39 22.52 -0.74 -1.95
C MET A 39 23.28 -1.16 -3.22
N PRO A 40 22.96 -2.30 -3.90
CA PRO A 40 23.68 -2.68 -5.11
C PRO A 40 23.55 -1.67 -6.24
N ALA A 41 22.38 -1.02 -6.34
CA ALA A 41 22.15 0.04 -7.31
C ALA A 41 22.95 1.28 -6.96
N ILE A 42 22.85 1.76 -5.73
CA ILE A 42 23.55 2.96 -5.24
C ILE A 42 25.05 2.81 -5.38
N ASP A 43 25.61 1.66 -4.98
CA ASP A 43 27.05 1.42 -5.03
C ASP A 43 27.59 1.37 -6.47
N LYS A 44 26.71 1.08 -7.45
CA LYS A 44 27.07 1.07 -8.87
C LYS A 44 26.81 2.40 -9.56
N ILE A 45 25.80 3.16 -9.15
CA ILE A 45 25.42 4.45 -9.73
C ILE A 45 26.48 5.50 -9.35
N TYR A 46 26.81 5.61 -8.08
CA TYR A 46 27.70 6.65 -7.55
C TYR A 46 29.12 6.15 -7.38
N ASP A 47 30.09 6.88 -7.95
CA ASP A 47 31.52 6.55 -7.83
C ASP A 47 32.09 7.02 -6.51
N LYS A 48 31.68 8.21 -6.01
CA LYS A 48 32.19 8.78 -4.78
C LYS A 48 31.52 8.19 -3.55
N LYS A 49 32.28 8.01 -2.50
CA LYS A 49 31.80 7.44 -1.22
C LYS A 49 30.79 8.37 -0.54
N GLU A 50 31.00 9.66 -0.62
CA GLU A 50 30.17 10.70 -0.03
C GLU A 50 28.76 10.66 -0.63
N ASP A 51 28.67 10.60 -1.96
CA ASP A 51 27.39 10.55 -2.69
C ASP A 51 26.61 9.25 -2.38
N ARG A 52 27.32 8.11 -2.24
CA ARG A 52 26.72 6.84 -1.79
C ARG A 52 26.14 6.94 -0.40
N ILE A 53 26.82 7.61 0.53
CA ILE A 53 26.34 7.80 1.90
C ILE A 53 25.09 8.68 1.89
N GLU A 54 25.10 9.75 1.11
CA GLU A 54 23.95 10.66 1.00
C GLU A 54 22.73 9.95 0.42
N ALA A 55 22.90 9.21 -0.68
CA ALA A 55 21.83 8.41 -1.27
C ALA A 55 21.27 7.38 -0.29
N LYS A 56 22.14 6.66 0.46
CA LYS A 56 21.70 5.71 1.47
C LYS A 56 20.93 6.39 2.61
N LYS A 57 21.37 7.57 3.09
CA LYS A 57 20.67 8.34 4.12
C LYS A 57 19.27 8.77 3.65
N ARG A 58 19.11 9.20 2.41
CA ARG A 58 17.84 9.58 1.80
C ARG A 58 16.84 8.42 1.83
N HIS A 59 17.29 7.19 1.60
CA HIS A 59 16.42 6.01 1.65
C HIS A 59 16.15 5.45 3.05
N MET A 60 16.86 5.93 4.08
CA MET A 60 16.59 5.60 5.49
C MET A 60 15.40 6.36 6.09
N GLU A 61 14.71 7.19 5.33
CA GLU A 61 13.45 7.78 5.74
C GLU A 61 12.33 6.73 5.77
N TYR A 62 11.29 7.00 6.56
CA TYR A 62 10.13 6.13 6.75
C TYR A 62 9.66 5.49 5.44
N PHE A 63 9.42 4.18 5.49
CA PHE A 63 8.92 3.41 4.37
C PHE A 63 8.06 2.24 4.84
N ASN A 64 6.83 2.18 4.32
CA ASN A 64 5.92 1.07 4.57
C ASN A 64 5.02 0.84 3.35
N ILE A 65 5.21 -0.29 2.67
CA ILE A 65 4.36 -0.76 1.55
C ILE A 65 4.21 -2.26 1.70
N THR A 66 3.06 -2.81 1.25
CA THR A 66 2.88 -4.27 1.16
C THR A 66 4.07 -4.90 0.44
N PRO A 67 4.82 -5.81 1.09
CA PRO A 67 6.09 -6.32 0.57
C PRO A 67 6.01 -6.98 -0.79
N ASN A 68 4.83 -7.47 -1.16
CA ASN A 68 4.60 -8.18 -2.43
C ASN A 68 4.77 -7.28 -3.66
N ILE A 69 4.54 -5.97 -3.53
CA ILE A 69 4.61 -5.00 -4.63
C ILE A 69 5.51 -3.78 -4.33
N ALA A 70 6.18 -3.75 -3.19
CA ALA A 70 7.14 -2.69 -2.84
C ALA A 70 8.30 -2.59 -3.86
N GLY A 71 8.53 -3.63 -4.66
CA GLY A 71 9.47 -3.63 -5.77
C GLY A 71 9.23 -2.50 -6.77
N PHE A 72 7.99 -2.07 -6.95
CA PHE A 72 7.67 -0.95 -7.84
C PHE A 72 8.32 0.36 -7.37
N ALA A 73 8.20 0.68 -6.08
CA ALA A 73 8.87 1.83 -5.49
C ALA A 73 10.40 1.70 -5.53
N LEU A 74 10.95 0.49 -5.28
CA LEU A 74 12.39 0.23 -5.41
C LEU A 74 12.89 0.48 -6.83
N GLY A 75 12.15 0.03 -7.84
CA GLY A 75 12.49 0.23 -9.24
C GLY A 75 12.51 1.70 -9.64
N ILE A 76 11.47 2.45 -9.27
CA ILE A 76 11.39 3.90 -9.53
C ILE A 76 12.53 4.63 -8.82
N SER A 77 12.78 4.35 -7.54
CA SER A 77 13.87 4.98 -6.81
C SER A 77 15.24 4.71 -7.44
N ALA A 78 15.48 3.48 -7.91
CA ALA A 78 16.72 3.15 -8.61
C ALA A 78 16.88 3.94 -9.91
N ALA A 79 15.80 4.14 -10.68
CA ALA A 79 15.82 4.96 -11.89
C ALA A 79 16.05 6.45 -11.58
N MET A 80 15.41 6.97 -10.53
CA MET A 80 15.59 8.36 -10.12
C MET A 80 17.00 8.63 -9.57
N GLU A 81 17.62 7.68 -8.86
CA GLU A 81 19.02 7.80 -8.44
C GLU A 81 20.00 7.80 -9.64
N GLU A 82 19.72 7.03 -10.70
CA GLU A 82 20.49 7.13 -11.94
C GLU A 82 20.39 8.52 -12.60
N GLU A 83 19.21 9.12 -12.54
CA GLU A 83 19.01 10.48 -13.10
C GLU A 83 19.68 11.53 -12.24
N ASN A 84 19.56 11.43 -10.92
CA ASN A 84 20.20 12.34 -9.97
C ASN A 84 21.75 12.36 -10.11
N GLU A 85 22.36 11.25 -10.44
CA GLU A 85 23.80 11.20 -10.68
C GLU A 85 24.21 11.81 -12.03
N LYS A 86 23.34 11.69 -13.06
CA LYS A 86 23.62 12.19 -14.42
C LYS A 86 23.33 13.66 -14.59
N ASN A 87 22.31 14.16 -13.91
CA ASN A 87 21.78 15.51 -14.08
C ASN A 87 22.00 16.33 -12.81
N PRO A 88 22.94 17.28 -12.81
CA PRO A 88 23.21 18.14 -11.66
C PRO A 88 22.03 19.03 -11.25
N ASP A 89 21.10 19.31 -12.19
CA ASP A 89 19.91 20.13 -11.92
C ASP A 89 18.73 19.30 -11.40
N PHE A 90 18.91 17.98 -11.21
CA PHE A 90 17.87 17.11 -10.69
C PHE A 90 17.60 17.38 -9.21
N ASP A 91 16.33 17.59 -8.87
CA ASP A 91 15.94 17.74 -7.46
C ASP A 91 15.88 16.39 -6.75
N ALA A 92 16.93 16.09 -5.98
CA ALA A 92 17.04 14.86 -5.20
C ALA A 92 15.91 14.68 -4.15
N THR A 93 15.24 15.77 -3.73
CA THR A 93 14.12 15.68 -2.77
C THR A 93 12.90 15.02 -3.40
N SER A 94 12.77 15.10 -4.73
CA SER A 94 11.69 14.47 -5.50
C SER A 94 11.69 12.95 -5.36
N ILE A 95 12.86 12.32 -5.14
CA ILE A 95 12.98 10.86 -4.93
C ILE A 95 12.16 10.42 -3.74
N ASN A 96 12.30 11.13 -2.63
CA ASN A 96 11.55 10.79 -1.42
C ASN A 96 10.08 11.16 -1.51
N ALA A 97 9.74 12.26 -2.19
CA ALA A 97 8.36 12.65 -2.45
C ALA A 97 7.60 11.58 -3.26
N VAL A 98 8.21 11.05 -4.33
CA VAL A 98 7.63 9.95 -5.13
C VAL A 98 7.54 8.66 -4.31
N LYS A 99 8.60 8.28 -3.59
CA LYS A 99 8.60 7.13 -2.69
C LYS A 99 7.44 7.18 -1.71
N THR A 100 7.26 8.32 -1.04
CA THR A 100 6.19 8.54 -0.05
C THR A 100 4.80 8.54 -0.70
N GLY A 101 4.66 9.19 -1.84
CA GLY A 101 3.41 9.24 -2.59
C GLY A 101 2.91 7.86 -3.06
N LEU A 102 3.82 6.93 -3.30
CA LEU A 102 3.49 5.56 -3.71
C LEU A 102 3.05 4.66 -2.55
N MET A 103 3.36 5.01 -1.29
CA MET A 103 3.10 4.13 -0.14
C MET A 103 1.63 3.79 0.02
N GLY A 104 0.75 4.78 0.00
CA GLY A 104 -0.69 4.57 0.17
C GLY A 104 -1.31 3.69 -0.92
N PRO A 105 -1.21 4.08 -2.21
CA PRO A 105 -1.80 3.33 -3.31
C PRO A 105 -1.29 1.89 -3.40
N LEU A 106 0.02 1.71 -3.33
CA LEU A 106 0.59 0.36 -3.44
C LEU A 106 0.22 -0.50 -2.23
N SER A 107 0.17 0.06 -1.01
CA SER A 107 -0.30 -0.70 0.15
C SER A 107 -1.75 -1.13 -0.01
N ALA A 108 -2.65 -0.23 -0.41
CA ALA A 108 -4.06 -0.55 -0.61
C ALA A 108 -4.27 -1.69 -1.61
N ILE A 109 -3.59 -1.64 -2.76
CA ILE A 109 -3.65 -2.70 -3.78
C ILE A 109 -3.02 -4.00 -3.24
N GLY A 110 -1.84 -3.90 -2.64
CA GLY A 110 -1.09 -5.05 -2.16
C GLY A 110 -1.81 -5.80 -1.05
N ASP A 111 -2.36 -5.09 -0.07
CA ASP A 111 -3.08 -5.67 1.07
C ASP A 111 -4.39 -6.32 0.64
N THR A 112 -5.06 -5.78 -0.36
CA THR A 112 -6.26 -6.41 -0.93
C THR A 112 -5.92 -7.69 -1.68
N LEU A 113 -4.89 -7.67 -2.53
CA LEU A 113 -4.55 -8.81 -3.41
C LEU A 113 -3.91 -9.96 -2.65
N PHE A 114 -2.90 -9.69 -1.79
CA PHE A 114 -2.07 -10.76 -1.21
C PHE A 114 -2.62 -11.29 0.12
N PRO A 115 -2.67 -10.52 1.23
CA PRO A 115 -3.15 -11.07 2.48
C PRO A 115 -4.66 -11.29 2.50
N SER A 116 -5.45 -10.43 1.84
CA SER A 116 -6.91 -10.51 1.92
C SER A 116 -7.52 -11.43 0.86
N THR A 117 -6.95 -11.56 -0.33
CA THR A 117 -7.51 -12.40 -1.40
C THR A 117 -6.71 -13.68 -1.61
N LEU A 118 -5.46 -13.56 -2.04
CA LEU A 118 -4.66 -14.72 -2.44
C LEU A 118 -4.44 -15.72 -1.30
N ARG A 119 -4.12 -15.20 -0.09
CA ARG A 119 -3.92 -16.07 1.07
C ARG A 119 -5.21 -16.80 1.47
N ILE A 120 -6.35 -16.11 1.46
CA ILE A 120 -7.65 -16.73 1.79
C ILE A 120 -8.01 -17.79 0.75
N LEU A 121 -7.85 -17.50 -0.55
CA LEU A 121 -8.10 -18.47 -1.61
C LEU A 121 -7.21 -19.70 -1.49
N ALA A 122 -5.91 -19.51 -1.29
CA ALA A 122 -4.97 -20.62 -1.10
C ALA A 122 -5.35 -21.45 0.14
N THR A 123 -5.72 -20.83 1.25
CA THR A 123 -6.16 -21.54 2.45
C THR A 123 -7.45 -22.32 2.21
N SER A 124 -8.45 -21.70 1.59
CA SER A 124 -9.76 -22.33 1.34
C SER A 124 -9.66 -23.56 0.45
N LEU A 125 -8.76 -23.54 -0.54
CA LEU A 125 -8.55 -24.67 -1.44
C LEU A 125 -7.85 -25.85 -0.75
N VAL A 126 -7.00 -25.58 0.24
CA VAL A 126 -6.15 -26.61 0.85
C VAL A 126 -6.69 -27.13 2.18
N ILE A 127 -7.61 -26.39 2.84
CA ILE A 127 -8.11 -26.73 4.18
C ILE A 127 -8.80 -28.11 4.21
N GLY A 128 -9.56 -28.46 3.17
CA GLY A 128 -10.22 -29.77 3.07
C GLY A 128 -9.21 -30.94 2.96
N MET A 129 -8.13 -30.72 2.22
CA MET A 129 -7.04 -31.70 2.10
C MET A 129 -6.31 -31.86 3.45
N ALA A 130 -6.05 -30.76 4.13
CA ALA A 130 -5.42 -30.76 5.44
C ALA A 130 -6.28 -31.49 6.50
N ALA A 131 -7.58 -31.23 6.50
CA ALA A 131 -8.53 -31.89 7.39
C ALA A 131 -8.62 -33.40 7.15
N ALA A 132 -8.42 -33.84 5.90
CA ALA A 132 -8.33 -35.26 5.54
C ALA A 132 -6.97 -35.89 5.86
N GLY A 133 -6.05 -35.20 6.53
CA GLY A 133 -4.72 -35.68 6.90
C GLY A 133 -3.71 -35.76 5.75
N ASN A 134 -3.97 -35.08 4.63
CA ASN A 134 -3.05 -35.13 3.49
C ASN A 134 -1.79 -34.30 3.76
N VAL A 135 -0.64 -34.98 3.80
CA VAL A 135 0.69 -34.39 4.09
C VAL A 135 1.14 -33.36 3.02
N PHE A 136 0.60 -33.40 1.82
CA PHE A 136 0.93 -32.45 0.76
C PHE A 136 0.18 -31.10 0.88
N ALA A 137 -0.83 -31.01 1.74
CA ALA A 137 -1.60 -29.78 1.89
C ALA A 137 -0.75 -28.53 2.23
N PRO A 138 0.20 -28.56 3.20
CA PRO A 138 1.08 -27.42 3.46
C PRO A 138 1.96 -27.04 2.27
N VAL A 139 2.47 -28.03 1.55
CA VAL A 139 3.32 -27.80 0.36
C VAL A 139 2.52 -27.09 -0.73
N LEU A 140 1.31 -27.56 -0.99
CA LEU A 140 0.42 -26.94 -1.97
C LEU A 140 0.08 -25.48 -1.58
N PHE A 141 -0.22 -25.24 -0.32
CA PHE A 141 -0.44 -23.88 0.19
C PHE A 141 0.75 -22.97 -0.07
N LEU A 142 1.96 -23.43 0.27
CA LEU A 142 3.18 -22.65 0.06
C LEU A 142 3.42 -22.34 -1.42
N LEU A 143 3.18 -23.28 -2.31
CA LEU A 143 3.32 -23.06 -3.76
C LEU A 143 2.28 -22.08 -4.28
N MET A 144 1.01 -22.28 -3.92
CA MET A 144 -0.09 -21.42 -4.37
C MET A 144 0.07 -19.95 -3.91
N TYR A 145 0.62 -19.74 -2.72
CA TYR A 145 0.84 -18.39 -2.21
C TYR A 145 2.16 -17.79 -2.70
N ASN A 146 3.27 -18.55 -2.67
CA ASN A 146 4.59 -17.97 -2.92
C ASN A 146 4.91 -17.81 -4.41
N ILE A 147 4.40 -18.64 -5.31
CA ILE A 147 4.66 -18.47 -6.74
C ILE A 147 4.14 -17.13 -7.25
N PRO A 148 2.85 -16.76 -7.06
CA PRO A 148 2.35 -15.44 -7.45
C PRO A 148 3.06 -14.29 -6.71
N ASN A 149 3.41 -14.48 -5.43
CA ASN A 149 4.13 -13.50 -4.62
C ASN A 149 5.52 -13.19 -5.21
N VAL A 150 6.32 -14.20 -5.50
CA VAL A 150 7.67 -14.02 -6.07
C VAL A 150 7.60 -13.38 -7.46
N LEU A 151 6.65 -13.81 -8.29
CA LEU A 151 6.42 -13.21 -9.60
C LEU A 151 6.02 -11.75 -9.49
N ALA A 152 5.08 -11.40 -8.59
CA ALA A 152 4.66 -10.03 -8.38
C ALA A 152 5.83 -9.14 -7.91
N ARG A 153 6.65 -9.62 -6.98
CA ARG A 153 7.86 -8.92 -6.52
C ARG A 153 8.84 -8.65 -7.67
N TRP A 154 9.09 -9.64 -8.51
CA TRP A 154 10.01 -9.49 -9.64
C TRP A 154 9.47 -8.52 -10.68
N TYR A 155 8.22 -8.71 -11.09
CA TYR A 155 7.61 -7.85 -12.11
C TYR A 155 7.39 -6.43 -11.62
N SER A 156 6.98 -6.23 -10.36
CA SER A 156 6.84 -4.88 -9.80
C SER A 156 8.16 -4.12 -9.81
N LEU A 157 9.28 -4.76 -9.44
CA LEU A 157 10.60 -4.15 -9.51
C LEU A 157 10.98 -3.79 -10.96
N LYS A 158 10.80 -4.72 -11.88
CA LYS A 158 11.15 -4.53 -13.30
C LYS A 158 10.33 -3.42 -13.94
N TYR A 159 9.01 -3.42 -13.72
CA TYR A 159 8.12 -2.37 -14.25
C TYR A 159 8.37 -1.02 -13.58
N GLY A 160 8.58 -0.98 -12.28
CA GLY A 160 8.94 0.24 -11.57
C GLY A 160 10.19 0.88 -12.13
N TYR A 161 11.24 0.10 -12.38
CA TYR A 161 12.47 0.61 -12.99
C TYR A 161 12.25 1.08 -14.44
N SER A 162 11.58 0.29 -15.26
CA SER A 162 11.30 0.66 -16.67
C SER A 162 10.42 1.91 -16.77
N MET A 163 9.38 2.00 -15.94
CA MET A 163 8.50 3.18 -15.92
C MET A 163 9.22 4.40 -15.35
N GLY A 164 10.05 4.24 -14.33
CA GLY A 164 10.88 5.31 -13.78
C GLY A 164 11.79 5.91 -14.83
N THR A 165 12.52 5.09 -15.57
CA THR A 165 13.42 5.57 -16.65
C THR A 165 12.65 6.20 -17.82
N GLU A 166 11.54 5.63 -18.25
CA GLU A 166 10.71 6.22 -19.33
C GLU A 166 10.07 7.53 -18.91
N PHE A 167 9.62 7.61 -17.67
CA PHE A 167 9.04 8.80 -17.09
C PHE A 167 10.04 9.96 -17.01
N LEU A 168 11.26 9.69 -16.54
CA LEU A 168 12.32 10.69 -16.43
C LEU A 168 12.74 11.24 -17.80
N LEU A 169 12.86 10.38 -18.81
CA LEU A 169 13.16 10.78 -20.18
C LEU A 169 12.08 11.70 -20.79
N LYS A 170 10.81 11.55 -20.39
CA LYS A 170 9.70 12.40 -20.83
C LYS A 170 9.56 13.67 -19.99
N SER A 171 10.03 13.67 -18.73
CA SER A 171 9.85 14.76 -17.77
C SER A 171 10.74 15.97 -18.05
N GLU A 172 11.87 15.81 -18.74
CA GLU A 172 12.77 16.92 -19.11
C GLU A 172 12.06 18.07 -19.90
N LYS A 173 10.83 17.89 -20.35
CA LYS A 173 10.16 18.84 -21.25
C LYS A 173 8.82 19.45 -20.79
N SER A 174 8.19 19.05 -19.67
CA SER A 174 6.81 19.58 -19.47
C SER A 174 6.15 19.30 -18.12
N GLY A 175 6.52 19.84 -16.98
CA GLY A 175 5.64 19.86 -15.77
C GLY A 175 4.85 18.57 -15.47
N ILE A 176 5.32 17.43 -15.96
CA ILE A 176 4.68 16.11 -15.89
C ILE A 176 4.64 15.62 -14.44
N MET A 177 5.60 16.07 -13.59
CA MET A 177 5.68 15.65 -12.19
C MET A 177 4.40 16.02 -11.41
N ASP A 178 3.88 17.23 -11.64
CA ASP A 178 2.61 17.66 -11.02
C ASP A 178 1.43 16.82 -11.50
N LYS A 179 1.42 16.46 -12.79
CA LYS A 179 0.36 15.60 -13.36
C LYS A 179 0.40 14.18 -12.82
N VAL A 180 1.59 13.62 -12.59
CA VAL A 180 1.75 12.29 -11.99
C VAL A 180 1.40 12.30 -10.51
N SER A 181 1.85 13.28 -9.74
CA SER A 181 1.42 13.46 -8.35
C SER A 181 -0.11 13.58 -8.25
N TYR A 182 -0.72 14.33 -9.17
CA TYR A 182 -2.17 14.42 -9.25
C TYR A 182 -2.83 13.07 -9.58
N ALA A 183 -2.33 12.37 -10.60
CA ALA A 183 -2.85 11.06 -11.00
C ALA A 183 -2.69 10.02 -9.88
N CYS A 184 -1.53 9.98 -9.21
CA CYS A 184 -1.32 9.14 -8.03
C CYS A 184 -2.32 9.49 -6.92
N SER A 185 -2.54 10.76 -6.63
CA SER A 185 -3.50 11.20 -5.61
C SER A 185 -4.93 10.75 -5.93
N VAL A 186 -5.33 10.82 -7.20
CA VAL A 186 -6.65 10.31 -7.65
C VAL A 186 -6.76 8.80 -7.40
N VAL A 187 -5.75 8.02 -7.78
CA VAL A 187 -5.72 6.56 -7.54
C VAL A 187 -5.78 6.25 -6.05
N VAL A 188 -5.05 7.01 -5.21
CA VAL A 188 -5.11 6.88 -3.74
C VAL A 188 -6.53 7.09 -3.23
N LEU A 189 -7.17 8.19 -3.64
CA LEU A 189 -8.52 8.51 -3.19
C LEU A 189 -9.54 7.46 -3.63
N MET A 190 -9.40 6.94 -4.85
CA MET A 190 -10.23 5.83 -5.34
C MET A 190 -10.02 4.55 -4.51
N ALA A 191 -8.77 4.20 -4.21
CA ALA A 191 -8.44 3.04 -3.39
C ALA A 191 -8.96 3.19 -1.95
N ILE A 192 -8.82 4.38 -1.34
CA ILE A 192 -9.39 4.68 -0.01
C ILE A 192 -10.91 4.54 -0.04
N GLY A 193 -11.58 5.09 -1.05
CA GLY A 193 -13.03 4.95 -1.21
C GLY A 193 -13.48 3.49 -1.29
N ALA A 194 -12.80 2.68 -2.10
CA ALA A 194 -13.07 1.25 -2.21
C ALA A 194 -12.83 0.51 -0.88
N MET A 195 -11.75 0.85 -0.15
CA MET A 195 -11.47 0.27 1.17
C MET A 195 -12.53 0.61 2.21
N ILE A 196 -13.02 1.85 2.24
CA ILE A 196 -14.08 2.27 3.16
C ILE A 196 -15.31 1.36 2.97
N VAL A 197 -15.75 1.17 1.72
CA VAL A 197 -16.90 0.33 1.39
C VAL A 197 -16.67 -1.14 1.77
N ALA A 198 -15.45 -1.63 1.61
CA ALA A 198 -15.12 -3.04 1.87
C ALA A 198 -14.93 -3.35 3.38
N THR A 199 -14.39 -2.40 4.16
CA THR A 199 -13.95 -2.66 5.54
C THR A 199 -14.83 -2.03 6.60
N VAL A 200 -15.43 -0.86 6.34
CA VAL A 200 -16.27 -0.17 7.31
C VAL A 200 -17.72 -0.60 7.14
N ASN A 201 -18.22 -1.33 8.13
CA ASN A 201 -19.60 -1.79 8.18
C ASN A 201 -20.31 -1.18 9.39
N VAL A 202 -21.20 -0.23 9.13
CA VAL A 202 -22.09 0.32 10.14
C VAL A 202 -23.52 0.09 9.65
N SER A 203 -24.32 -0.59 10.45
CA SER A 203 -25.71 -0.86 10.16
C SER A 203 -26.59 -0.46 11.35
N THR A 204 -27.89 -0.25 11.09
CA THR A 204 -28.87 0.06 12.12
C THR A 204 -30.01 -0.94 12.11
N PRO A 205 -30.38 -1.51 13.27
CA PRO A 205 -31.53 -2.40 13.39
C PRO A 205 -32.87 -1.62 13.53
N ILE A 206 -32.85 -0.29 13.52
CA ILE A 206 -34.04 0.53 13.75
C ILE A 206 -35.10 0.26 12.67
N THR A 207 -36.32 -0.02 13.13
CA THR A 207 -37.51 -0.15 12.31
C THR A 207 -38.52 0.94 12.65
N ILE A 208 -39.15 1.51 11.65
CA ILE A 208 -40.18 2.55 11.81
C ILE A 208 -41.54 1.90 11.50
N GLY A 209 -42.36 1.69 12.53
CA GLY A 209 -43.65 0.97 12.44
C GLY A 209 -43.49 -0.55 12.54
N ASP A 210 -44.63 -1.25 12.48
CA ASP A 210 -44.63 -2.72 12.47
C ASP A 210 -44.34 -3.25 11.06
N VAL A 211 -43.20 -3.93 10.92
CA VAL A 211 -42.72 -4.47 9.63
C VAL A 211 -43.74 -5.41 8.98
N LYS A 212 -44.57 -6.12 9.80
CA LYS A 212 -45.62 -7.00 9.29
C LYS A 212 -46.81 -6.25 8.71
N ASN A 213 -47.00 -4.98 9.09
CA ASN A 213 -48.09 -4.10 8.68
C ASN A 213 -47.67 -2.96 7.78
N GLY A 214 -46.56 -3.13 7.03
CA GLY A 214 -46.04 -2.10 6.11
C GLY A 214 -45.02 -1.13 6.73
N GLY A 215 -44.47 -1.46 7.88
CA GLY A 215 -43.38 -0.70 8.49
C GLY A 215 -42.08 -0.79 7.68
N MET A 216 -41.19 0.16 7.90
CA MET A 216 -39.97 0.37 7.14
C MET A 216 -38.73 0.01 7.95
N VAL A 217 -37.82 -0.77 7.38
CA VAL A 217 -36.48 -0.99 7.95
C VAL A 217 -35.58 0.18 7.52
N LEU A 218 -35.11 0.96 8.50
CA LEU A 218 -34.33 2.17 8.22
C LEU A 218 -33.06 1.89 7.38
N GLN A 219 -32.38 0.77 7.66
CA GLN A 219 -31.18 0.38 6.91
C GLN A 219 -31.48 0.18 5.41
N THR A 220 -32.52 -0.54 5.05
CA THR A 220 -32.85 -0.78 3.64
C THR A 220 -33.23 0.49 2.91
N THR A 221 -33.88 1.42 3.59
CA THR A 221 -34.22 2.73 3.01
C THR A 221 -32.98 3.57 2.78
N LEU A 222 -32.06 3.63 3.75
CA LEU A 222 -30.81 4.35 3.62
C LEU A 222 -29.94 3.77 2.48
N ASP A 223 -29.85 2.44 2.41
CA ASP A 223 -29.06 1.76 1.37
C ASP A 223 -29.68 1.90 -0.03
N SER A 224 -31.00 2.12 -0.14
CA SER A 224 -31.67 2.39 -1.43
C SER A 224 -31.36 3.80 -1.96
N ILE A 225 -31.09 4.76 -1.06
CA ILE A 225 -30.67 6.13 -1.43
C ILE A 225 -29.19 6.14 -1.79
N MET A 226 -28.35 5.61 -0.88
CA MET A 226 -26.90 5.50 -1.07
C MET A 226 -26.36 4.33 -0.26
N PRO A 227 -25.87 3.26 -0.93
CA PRO A 227 -25.27 2.13 -0.24
C PRO A 227 -24.13 2.55 0.70
N LYS A 228 -24.15 2.02 1.93
CA LYS A 228 -23.13 2.31 2.95
C LYS A 228 -23.05 3.77 3.43
N ILE A 229 -24.16 4.52 3.35
CA ILE A 229 -24.21 5.93 3.76
C ILE A 229 -23.80 6.13 5.22
N LEU A 230 -24.15 5.23 6.14
CA LEU A 230 -23.76 5.29 7.55
C LEU A 230 -22.26 5.10 7.73
N SER A 231 -21.67 4.16 7.00
CA SER A 231 -20.22 3.93 7.00
C SER A 231 -19.44 5.16 6.49
N LEU A 232 -19.92 5.77 5.40
CA LEU A 232 -19.33 7.01 4.87
C LEU A 232 -19.50 8.18 5.84
N GLY A 233 -20.65 8.31 6.51
CA GLY A 233 -20.90 9.31 7.53
C GLY A 233 -19.94 9.19 8.71
N LEU A 234 -19.70 7.98 9.19
CA LEU A 234 -18.71 7.70 10.24
C LEU A 234 -17.31 8.13 9.82
N VAL A 235 -16.86 7.68 8.63
CA VAL A 235 -15.52 8.04 8.12
C VAL A 235 -15.40 9.55 7.91
N GLY A 236 -16.42 10.21 7.36
CA GLY A 236 -16.45 11.66 7.19
C GLY A 236 -16.36 12.41 8.53
N THR A 237 -17.03 11.93 9.56
CA THR A 237 -16.97 12.50 10.91
C THR A 237 -15.56 12.35 11.51
N ILE A 238 -14.96 11.16 11.38
CA ILE A 238 -13.59 10.91 11.85
C ILE A 238 -12.60 11.82 11.10
N TYR A 239 -12.73 11.91 9.78
CA TYR A 239 -11.89 12.78 8.96
C TYR A 239 -11.99 14.26 9.36
N TRP A 240 -13.21 14.75 9.60
CA TRP A 240 -13.44 16.11 10.05
C TRP A 240 -12.83 16.38 11.44
N LEU A 241 -12.94 15.43 12.39
CA LEU A 241 -12.32 15.54 13.71
C LEU A 241 -10.80 15.57 13.64
N LEU A 242 -10.21 14.74 12.77
CA LEU A 242 -8.76 14.77 12.50
C LEU A 242 -8.33 16.12 11.91
N GLY A 243 -9.12 16.68 10.99
CA GLY A 243 -8.89 18.02 10.43
C GLY A 243 -8.93 19.14 11.47
N LYS A 244 -9.65 18.93 12.58
CA LYS A 244 -9.64 19.85 13.75
C LYS A 244 -8.46 19.63 14.71
N GLY A 245 -7.53 18.72 14.39
CA GLY A 245 -6.36 18.47 15.22
C GLY A 245 -6.58 17.49 16.39
N VAL A 246 -7.70 16.79 16.42
CA VAL A 246 -7.92 15.73 17.43
C VAL A 246 -6.91 14.62 17.23
N LYS A 247 -6.21 14.23 18.30
CA LYS A 247 -5.20 13.18 18.25
C LYS A 247 -5.84 11.82 17.96
N VAL A 248 -5.15 10.96 17.23
CA VAL A 248 -5.64 9.62 16.78
C VAL A 248 -6.03 8.72 17.96
N VAL A 249 -5.23 8.67 19.03
CA VAL A 249 -5.49 7.77 20.16
C VAL A 249 -6.79 8.10 20.91
N PRO A 250 -7.04 9.36 21.33
CA PRO A 250 -8.34 9.73 21.90
C PRO A 250 -9.52 9.48 20.96
N LEU A 251 -9.31 9.68 19.65
CA LEU A 251 -10.36 9.45 18.65
C LEU A 251 -10.70 7.96 18.54
N LEU A 252 -9.70 7.07 18.54
CA LEU A 252 -9.89 5.62 18.56
C LEU A 252 -10.67 5.17 19.80
N ILE A 253 -10.27 5.62 20.98
CA ILE A 253 -10.97 5.29 22.23
C ILE A 253 -12.41 5.83 22.20
N GLY A 254 -12.57 7.07 21.75
CA GLY A 254 -13.87 7.70 21.61
C GLY A 254 -14.81 6.95 20.66
N THR A 255 -14.35 6.53 19.51
CA THR A 255 -15.15 5.74 18.57
C THR A 255 -15.52 4.37 19.12
N MET A 256 -14.61 3.70 19.86
CA MET A 256 -14.94 2.44 20.54
C MET A 256 -16.02 2.64 21.61
N VAL A 257 -15.89 3.64 22.46
CA VAL A 257 -16.88 3.93 23.52
C VAL A 257 -18.24 4.30 22.90
N VAL A 258 -18.26 5.18 21.92
CA VAL A 258 -19.49 5.57 21.22
C VAL A 258 -20.14 4.37 20.54
N GLY A 259 -19.34 3.51 19.87
CA GLY A 259 -19.84 2.29 19.26
C GLY A 259 -20.51 1.36 20.26
N VAL A 260 -19.88 1.09 21.41
CA VAL A 260 -20.47 0.26 22.47
C VAL A 260 -21.75 0.89 23.03
N VAL A 261 -21.78 2.18 23.25
CA VAL A 261 -22.98 2.88 23.77
C VAL A 261 -24.12 2.82 22.75
N LEU A 262 -23.86 3.10 21.48
CA LEU A 262 -24.87 3.05 20.41
C LEU A 262 -25.40 1.63 20.19
N PHE A 263 -24.53 0.62 20.31
CA PHE A 263 -24.95 -0.78 20.26
C PHE A 263 -25.84 -1.14 21.45
N ALA A 264 -25.46 -0.75 22.68
CA ALA A 264 -26.27 -1.00 23.90
C ALA A 264 -27.63 -0.30 23.85
N LEU A 265 -27.73 0.83 23.17
CA LEU A 265 -28.99 1.56 22.94
C LEU A 265 -29.83 0.98 21.77
N GLY A 266 -29.32 -0.05 21.06
CA GLY A 266 -29.99 -0.63 19.89
C GLY A 266 -30.07 0.30 18.68
N ILE A 267 -29.16 1.28 18.57
CA ILE A 267 -29.11 2.23 17.45
C ILE A 267 -28.28 1.68 16.31
N ILE A 268 -27.21 0.95 16.61
CA ILE A 268 -26.35 0.26 15.63
C ILE A 268 -26.31 -1.23 15.90
N ALA A 269 -25.96 -2.02 14.86
CA ALA A 269 -25.85 -3.49 14.90
C ALA A 269 -24.48 -3.92 14.38
#